data_4d0be93939bdd5aab0961c9f29e758ed
#
_entry.id   4d0be93939bdd5aab0961c9f29e758ed
#
_cell.length_a   1.000
_cell.length_b   1.000
_cell.length_c   1.000
_cell.angle_alpha   90.00
_cell.angle_beta   90.00
_cell.angle_gamma   90.00
#
_symmetry.space_group_name_H-M   'P 1'
#
loop_
_entity.id
_entity.type
_entity.pdbx_description
1 polymer ?
#
loop_
_entity_poly.entity_id
_entity_poly.type
_entity_poly.pdbx_seq_one_letter_code
_entity_poly.pdbx_strand_id
1 'polypeptide(L)'
;TDMDLEGMLTEGFDQLSTMNSIYNYPYYNDHMQKLGYTKEVGWVERKVFVPKSGTGHEANKEKYFKVAEIVKKRYGFRIHKFKSKKEIKEGGYIQKVLHVVNKAYANLYGYSEMDERQMMAYAEQYLPFLDKRYLSVVETEEGEVIGMGICITSLSRAIQKAKAKL
;
A
#
# COMPACT_ATOMS: atom_id res chain seq x y z
N THR A 1 1.51 -13.36 -4.44
CA THR A 1 0.72 -12.39 -3.65
C THR A 1 1.23 -10.98 -3.90
N ASP A 2 0.43 -9.95 -3.72
CA ASP A 2 0.85 -8.53 -3.81
C ASP A 2 1.95 -8.15 -2.78
N MET A 3 2.34 -9.08 -1.93
CA MET A 3 3.39 -8.90 -0.94
C MET A 3 4.77 -9.36 -1.43
N ASP A 4 4.81 -10.11 -2.52
CA ASP A 4 6.03 -10.64 -3.10
C ASP A 4 6.37 -9.93 -4.41
N LEU A 5 7.63 -9.98 -4.80
CA LEU A 5 8.08 -9.44 -6.08
C LEU A 5 7.55 -10.29 -7.23
N GLU A 6 6.67 -9.75 -8.05
CA GLU A 6 6.07 -10.45 -9.19
C GLU A 6 5.89 -9.53 -10.40
N GLY A 7 5.77 -10.14 -11.60
CA GLY A 7 5.66 -9.41 -12.84
C GLY A 7 6.95 -8.80 -13.35
N MET A 8 6.87 -7.89 -14.30
CA MET A 8 7.99 -7.15 -14.83
C MET A 8 7.58 -5.75 -15.30
N LEU A 9 8.54 -4.83 -15.27
CA LEU A 9 8.36 -3.48 -15.80
C LEU A 9 8.25 -3.54 -17.33
N THR A 10 7.20 -2.93 -17.88
CA THR A 10 6.99 -2.82 -19.32
C THR A 10 7.06 -1.39 -19.85
N GLU A 11 6.84 -0.41 -18.96
CA GLU A 11 6.85 1.02 -19.29
C GLU A 11 7.45 1.81 -18.12
N GLY A 12 7.96 3.04 -18.39
CA GLY A 12 8.50 3.91 -17.33
C GLY A 12 9.93 3.57 -16.90
N PHE A 13 10.74 2.99 -17.78
CA PHE A 13 12.13 2.62 -17.51
C PHE A 13 13.03 3.79 -17.10
N ASP A 14 12.62 5.03 -17.40
CA ASP A 14 13.27 6.29 -17.05
C ASP A 14 12.87 6.80 -15.65
N GLN A 15 11.88 6.17 -15.03
CA GLN A 15 11.37 6.57 -13.73
C GLN A 15 12.16 5.92 -12.59
N LEU A 16 12.34 6.67 -11.50
CA LEU A 16 12.95 6.11 -10.29
C LEU A 16 11.97 5.14 -9.64
N SER A 17 12.34 3.87 -9.57
CA SER A 17 11.54 2.80 -8.98
C SER A 17 11.21 3.08 -7.51
N THR A 18 10.03 2.69 -7.08
CA THR A 18 9.65 2.67 -5.66
C THR A 18 10.06 1.35 -5.01
N MET A 19 9.92 1.25 -3.68
CA MET A 19 10.26 0.04 -2.96
C MET A 19 9.41 -1.18 -3.37
N ASN A 20 8.20 -0.94 -3.84
CA ASN A 20 7.25 -1.98 -4.24
C ASN A 20 7.28 -2.28 -5.74
N SER A 21 8.06 -1.54 -6.51
CA SER A 21 8.11 -1.70 -7.97
C SER A 21 9.34 -2.51 -8.35
N ILE A 22 9.13 -3.49 -9.23
CA ILE A 22 10.22 -4.24 -9.83
C ILE A 22 10.83 -3.40 -10.95
N TYR A 23 12.17 -3.37 -11.00
CA TYR A 23 12.92 -2.81 -12.12
C TYR A 23 13.63 -3.92 -12.87
N ASN A 24 13.48 -3.93 -14.18
CA ASN A 24 14.24 -4.76 -15.10
C ASN A 24 14.61 -3.96 -16.35
N TYR A 25 15.54 -4.45 -17.12
CA TYR A 25 15.90 -3.83 -18.40
C TYR A 25 14.84 -4.08 -19.49
N PRO A 26 14.69 -3.16 -20.47
CA PRO A 26 13.67 -3.29 -21.52
C PRO A 26 13.74 -4.60 -22.30
N TYR A 27 14.92 -5.15 -22.52
CA TYR A 27 15.11 -6.39 -23.30
C TYR A 27 14.44 -7.63 -22.66
N TYR A 28 14.07 -7.60 -21.39
CA TYR A 28 13.37 -8.71 -20.74
C TYR A 28 12.02 -8.98 -21.41
N ASN A 29 11.29 -7.94 -21.79
CA ASN A 29 10.00 -8.08 -22.48
C ASN A 29 10.17 -8.81 -23.81
N ASP A 30 11.21 -8.46 -24.58
CA ASP A 30 11.51 -9.11 -25.85
C ASP A 30 11.88 -10.59 -25.66
N HIS A 31 12.64 -10.89 -24.61
CA HIS A 31 13.00 -12.27 -24.29
C HIS A 31 11.80 -13.11 -23.92
N MET A 32 10.90 -12.58 -23.10
CA MET A 32 9.68 -13.30 -22.71
C MET A 32 8.78 -13.57 -23.92
N GLN A 33 8.62 -12.59 -24.81
CA GLN A 33 7.87 -12.77 -26.05
C GLN A 33 8.50 -13.84 -26.97
N LYS A 34 9.83 -13.83 -27.12
CA LYS A 34 10.56 -14.85 -27.91
C LYS A 34 10.43 -16.25 -27.32
N LEU A 35 10.26 -16.37 -26.00
CA LEU A 35 10.00 -17.63 -25.30
C LEU A 35 8.53 -18.07 -25.38
N GLY A 36 7.67 -17.28 -26.03
CA GLY A 36 6.26 -17.61 -26.23
C GLY A 36 5.32 -17.13 -25.12
N TYR A 37 5.80 -16.35 -24.17
CA TYR A 37 4.95 -15.73 -23.16
C TYR A 37 4.18 -14.53 -23.72
N THR A 38 2.95 -14.36 -23.28
CA THR A 38 2.08 -13.23 -23.63
C THR A 38 1.70 -12.45 -22.38
N LYS A 39 1.46 -11.15 -22.55
CA LYS A 39 0.99 -10.30 -21.45
C LYS A 39 -0.46 -10.71 -21.12
N GLU A 40 -0.70 -11.09 -19.87
CA GLU A 40 -2.02 -11.48 -19.40
C GLU A 40 -2.72 -10.31 -18.70
N VAL A 41 -2.02 -9.62 -17.79
CA VAL A 41 -2.57 -8.50 -17.01
C VAL A 41 -1.56 -7.35 -16.96
N GLY A 42 -2.04 -6.13 -16.79
CA GLY A 42 -1.20 -4.96 -16.57
C GLY A 42 -1.58 -4.23 -15.30
N TRP A 43 -0.58 -3.92 -14.49
CA TRP A 43 -0.69 -3.07 -13.31
C TRP A 43 -0.16 -1.69 -13.61
N VAL A 44 -0.74 -0.66 -13.03
CA VAL A 44 -0.35 0.72 -13.27
C VAL A 44 0.01 1.40 -11.95
N GLU A 45 1.26 1.84 -11.84
CA GLU A 45 1.69 2.72 -10.75
C GLU A 45 1.43 4.17 -11.14
N ARG A 46 0.85 4.95 -10.23
CA ARG A 46 0.50 6.34 -10.46
C ARG A 46 1.22 7.27 -9.50
N LYS A 47 1.91 8.26 -10.05
CA LYS A 47 2.49 9.35 -9.28
C LYS A 47 1.46 10.46 -9.11
N VAL A 48 1.05 10.68 -7.87
CA VAL A 48 0.12 11.77 -7.52
C VAL A 48 0.90 12.92 -6.90
N PHE A 49 0.78 14.10 -7.50
CA PHE A 49 1.36 15.32 -6.94
C PHE A 49 0.40 15.94 -5.93
N VAL A 50 0.86 16.13 -4.70
CA VAL A 50 0.09 16.87 -3.70
C VAL A 50 0.15 18.36 -4.05
N PRO A 51 -0.99 19.03 -4.30
CA PRO A 51 -1.01 20.45 -4.59
C PRO A 51 -0.43 21.26 -3.42
N LYS A 52 0.33 22.29 -3.75
CA LYS A 52 0.80 23.25 -2.74
C LYS A 52 -0.40 24.06 -2.23
N SER A 53 -0.36 24.45 -0.96
CA SER A 53 -1.35 25.37 -0.39
C SER A 53 -1.41 26.66 -1.23
N GLY A 54 -2.61 27.18 -1.47
CA GLY A 54 -2.82 28.37 -2.29
C GLY A 54 -2.91 28.13 -3.80
N THR A 55 -2.96 26.87 -4.26
CA THR A 55 -3.05 26.54 -5.71
C THR A 55 -4.47 26.34 -6.23
N GLY A 56 -5.51 26.66 -5.43
CA GLY A 56 -6.91 26.52 -5.83
C GLY A 56 -7.50 25.11 -5.71
N HIS A 57 -6.73 24.14 -5.22
CA HIS A 57 -7.19 22.76 -4.99
C HIS A 57 -7.78 22.53 -3.59
N GLU A 58 -7.84 23.57 -2.76
CA GLU A 58 -8.40 23.51 -1.40
C GLU A 58 -9.89 23.09 -1.40
N ALA A 59 -10.66 23.57 -2.38
CA ALA A 59 -12.08 23.22 -2.51
C ALA A 59 -12.31 21.70 -2.67
N ASN A 60 -11.44 21.00 -3.40
CA ASN A 60 -11.49 19.55 -3.53
C ASN A 60 -11.19 18.85 -2.21
N LYS A 61 -10.18 19.35 -1.48
CA LYS A 61 -9.83 18.84 -0.15
C LYS A 61 -11.00 18.97 0.81
N GLU A 62 -11.62 20.14 0.89
CA GLU A 62 -12.79 20.38 1.73
C GLU A 62 -13.97 19.45 1.37
N LYS A 63 -14.21 19.22 0.07
CA LYS A 63 -15.24 18.31 -0.39
C LYS A 63 -14.99 16.89 0.13
N TYR A 64 -13.76 16.38 0.03
CA TYR A 64 -13.42 15.04 0.54
C TYR A 64 -13.61 14.94 2.06
N PHE A 65 -13.19 15.96 2.82
CA PHE A 65 -13.43 15.98 4.26
C PHE A 65 -14.91 16.01 4.63
N LYS A 66 -15.72 16.82 3.95
CA LYS A 66 -17.17 16.85 4.16
C LYS A 66 -17.81 15.49 3.90
N VAL A 67 -17.47 14.83 2.78
CA VAL A 67 -17.97 13.49 2.47
C VAL A 67 -17.53 12.48 3.53
N ALA A 68 -16.28 12.50 3.96
CA ALA A 68 -15.79 11.62 5.01
C ALA A 68 -16.56 11.81 6.33
N GLU A 69 -16.83 13.05 6.74
CA GLU A 69 -17.61 13.33 7.95
C GLU A 69 -19.07 12.86 7.85
N ILE A 70 -19.68 13.00 6.67
CA ILE A 70 -21.05 12.49 6.43
C ILE A 70 -21.05 10.96 6.56
N VAL A 71 -20.09 10.27 5.94
CA VAL A 71 -19.98 8.81 5.98
C VAL A 71 -19.73 8.33 7.41
N LYS A 72 -18.81 8.96 8.13
CA LYS A 72 -18.52 8.64 9.53
C LYS A 72 -19.79 8.74 10.40
N LYS A 73 -20.51 9.86 10.28
CA LYS A 73 -21.76 10.06 11.04
C LYS A 73 -22.85 9.07 10.66
N ARG A 74 -23.01 8.78 9.36
CA ARG A 74 -24.07 7.90 8.86
C ARG A 74 -23.92 6.46 9.29
N TYR A 75 -22.67 5.98 9.34
CA TYR A 75 -22.36 4.56 9.58
C TYR A 75 -21.66 4.31 10.92
N GLY A 76 -21.47 5.32 11.75
CA GLY A 76 -20.78 5.19 13.03
C GLY A 76 -19.28 4.89 12.91
N PHE A 77 -18.66 5.17 11.74
CA PHE A 77 -17.26 4.83 11.53
C PHE A 77 -16.33 5.78 12.26
N ARG A 78 -15.23 5.22 12.77
CA ARG A 78 -14.17 5.97 13.44
C ARG A 78 -12.83 5.74 12.76
N ILE A 79 -12.02 6.80 12.64
CA ILE A 79 -10.64 6.69 12.20
C ILE A 79 -9.76 6.57 13.43
N HIS A 80 -9.15 5.39 13.60
CA HIS A 80 -8.20 5.14 14.67
C HIS A 80 -6.78 5.49 14.22
N LYS A 81 -6.11 6.33 15.00
CA LYS A 81 -4.70 6.72 14.84
C LYS A 81 -3.90 6.16 16.00
N PHE A 82 -2.83 5.47 15.72
CA PHE A 82 -2.03 4.79 16.73
C PHE A 82 -1.11 5.73 17.50
N LYS A 83 -1.07 5.58 18.81
CA LYS A 83 -0.18 6.31 19.71
C LYS A 83 1.23 5.69 19.75
N SER A 84 1.33 4.38 19.59
CA SER A 84 2.60 3.64 19.64
C SER A 84 2.56 2.38 18.78
N LYS A 85 3.75 1.84 18.40
CA LYS A 85 3.86 0.51 17.78
C LYS A 85 3.44 -0.62 18.73
N LYS A 86 3.55 -0.39 20.05
CA LYS A 86 3.08 -1.33 21.08
C LYS A 86 1.58 -1.53 21.00
N GLU A 87 0.81 -0.45 20.86
CA GLU A 87 -0.63 -0.49 20.67
C GLU A 87 -1.04 -1.32 19.45
N ILE A 88 -0.31 -1.19 18.33
CA ILE A 88 -0.58 -1.97 17.12
C ILE A 88 -0.44 -3.46 17.38
N LYS A 89 0.63 -3.87 18.10
CA LYS A 89 0.91 -5.27 18.43
C LYS A 89 -0.07 -5.83 19.46
N GLU A 90 -0.19 -5.19 20.60
CA GLU A 90 -0.99 -5.67 21.73
C GLU A 90 -2.50 -5.56 21.49
N GLY A 91 -2.94 -4.61 20.66
CA GLY A 91 -4.35 -4.46 20.25
C GLY A 91 -4.79 -5.43 19.16
N GLY A 92 -3.91 -6.32 18.68
CA GLY A 92 -4.22 -7.29 17.63
C GLY A 92 -4.50 -6.63 16.26
N TYR A 93 -4.04 -5.39 16.05
CA TYR A 93 -4.32 -4.66 14.81
C TYR A 93 -3.63 -5.25 13.59
N ILE A 94 -2.53 -5.97 13.78
CA ILE A 94 -1.82 -6.66 12.70
C ILE A 94 -2.77 -7.66 12.03
N GLN A 95 -3.32 -8.58 12.82
CA GLN A 95 -4.25 -9.60 12.33
C GLN A 95 -5.51 -8.98 11.74
N LYS A 96 -6.13 -8.02 12.44
CA LYS A 96 -7.34 -7.33 11.98
C LYS A 96 -7.14 -6.66 10.62
N VAL A 97 -6.00 -5.98 10.42
CA VAL A 97 -5.65 -5.31 9.16
C VAL A 97 -5.41 -6.33 8.05
N LEU A 98 -4.66 -7.39 8.30
CA LEU A 98 -4.37 -8.41 7.30
C LEU A 98 -5.60 -9.24 6.91
N HIS A 99 -6.54 -9.45 7.84
CA HIS A 99 -7.86 -10.02 7.50
C HIS A 99 -8.67 -9.09 6.59
N VAL A 100 -8.59 -7.77 6.79
CA VAL A 100 -9.20 -6.80 5.86
C VAL A 100 -8.55 -6.90 4.48
N VAL A 101 -7.21 -7.05 4.41
CA VAL A 101 -6.50 -7.28 3.13
C VAL A 101 -7.01 -8.54 2.45
N ASN A 102 -7.06 -9.67 3.14
CA ASN A 102 -7.58 -10.93 2.58
C ASN A 102 -8.99 -10.75 1.99
N LYS A 103 -9.90 -10.15 2.74
CA LYS A 103 -11.27 -9.89 2.26
C LYS A 103 -11.33 -8.93 1.07
N ALA A 104 -10.56 -7.84 1.12
CA ALA A 104 -10.57 -6.80 0.10
C ALA A 104 -9.93 -7.28 -1.22
N TYR A 105 -8.91 -8.14 -1.14
CA TYR A 105 -8.12 -8.60 -2.27
C TYR A 105 -8.53 -9.97 -2.80
N ALA A 106 -9.51 -10.63 -2.19
CA ALA A 106 -9.95 -11.97 -2.55
C ALA A 106 -10.25 -12.15 -4.07
N ASN A 107 -10.69 -11.09 -4.73
CA ASN A 107 -11.02 -11.10 -6.16
C ASN A 107 -9.96 -10.42 -7.04
N LEU A 108 -8.81 -10.01 -6.48
CA LEU A 108 -7.74 -9.47 -7.29
C LEU A 108 -7.01 -10.59 -8.04
N TYR A 109 -6.63 -10.27 -9.28
CA TYR A 109 -5.85 -11.20 -10.09
C TYR A 109 -4.54 -11.58 -9.39
N GLY A 110 -4.26 -12.89 -9.34
CA GLY A 110 -3.03 -13.41 -8.74
C GLY A 110 -2.98 -13.38 -7.20
N TYR A 111 -3.99 -12.82 -6.52
CA TYR A 111 -3.99 -12.79 -5.07
C TYR A 111 -4.28 -14.17 -4.47
N SER A 112 -3.47 -14.55 -3.49
CA SER A 112 -3.69 -15.73 -2.65
C SER A 112 -3.91 -15.29 -1.21
N GLU A 113 -4.95 -15.82 -0.58
CA GLU A 113 -5.27 -15.52 0.81
C GLU A 113 -4.12 -15.93 1.73
N MET A 114 -3.72 -15.02 2.63
CA MET A 114 -2.66 -15.27 3.61
C MET A 114 -3.19 -16.04 4.80
N ASP A 115 -2.45 -17.06 5.24
CA ASP A 115 -2.67 -17.71 6.52
C ASP A 115 -2.09 -16.88 7.70
N GLU A 116 -2.42 -17.28 8.94
CA GLU A 116 -1.95 -16.59 10.15
C GLU A 116 -0.42 -16.54 10.26
N ARG A 117 0.27 -17.57 9.82
CA ARG A 117 1.73 -17.64 9.86
C ARG A 117 2.36 -16.65 8.87
N GLN A 118 1.82 -16.59 7.66
CA GLN A 118 2.23 -15.63 6.65
C GLN A 118 1.96 -14.20 7.10
N MET A 119 0.79 -13.94 7.68
CA MET A 119 0.44 -12.62 8.23
C MET A 119 1.47 -12.15 9.27
N MET A 120 1.86 -13.03 10.18
CA MET A 120 2.85 -12.68 11.20
C MET A 120 4.24 -12.44 10.61
N ALA A 121 4.66 -13.25 9.65
CA ALA A 121 5.94 -13.07 8.95
C ALA A 121 6.01 -11.71 8.23
N TYR A 122 4.97 -11.36 7.48
CA TYR A 122 4.89 -10.04 6.83
C TYR A 122 4.86 -8.89 7.84
N ALA A 123 4.14 -9.05 8.93
CA ALA A 123 4.11 -8.05 9.98
C ALA A 123 5.49 -7.81 10.60
N GLU A 124 6.25 -8.85 10.89
CA GLU A 124 7.61 -8.75 11.42
C GLU A 124 8.55 -8.07 10.41
N GLN A 125 8.39 -8.37 9.13
CA GLN A 125 9.19 -7.78 8.06
C GLN A 125 8.90 -6.29 7.87
N TYR A 126 7.64 -5.87 7.84
CA TYR A 126 7.26 -4.52 7.46
C TYR A 126 7.08 -3.55 8.64
N LEU A 127 6.68 -4.02 9.82
CA LEU A 127 6.41 -3.17 10.97
C LEU A 127 7.59 -2.27 11.39
N PRO A 128 8.89 -2.69 11.29
CA PRO A 128 10.01 -1.81 11.58
C PRO A 128 10.05 -0.54 10.72
N PHE A 129 9.65 -0.65 9.46
CA PHE A 129 9.67 0.45 8.47
C PHE A 129 8.43 1.35 8.54
N LEU A 130 7.37 0.92 9.24
CA LEU A 130 6.15 1.69 9.35
C LEU A 130 6.30 2.83 10.37
N ASP A 131 5.97 4.03 9.94
CA ASP A 131 5.77 5.15 10.84
C ASP A 131 4.28 5.25 11.22
N LYS A 132 4.00 5.16 12.52
CA LYS A 132 2.62 5.23 13.05
C LYS A 132 1.82 6.45 12.59
N ARG A 133 2.49 7.55 12.25
CA ARG A 133 1.86 8.77 11.73
C ARG A 133 1.15 8.55 10.40
N TYR A 134 1.65 7.61 9.62
CA TYR A 134 1.14 7.25 8.29
C TYR A 134 0.33 5.96 8.27
N LEU A 135 -0.03 5.48 9.46
CA LEU A 135 -0.91 4.32 9.64
C LEU A 135 -2.22 4.76 10.26
N SER A 136 -3.32 4.30 9.70
CA SER A 136 -4.65 4.50 10.25
C SER A 136 -5.55 3.33 9.87
N VAL A 137 -6.52 3.04 10.71
CA VAL A 137 -7.57 2.09 10.40
C VAL A 137 -8.93 2.75 10.54
N VAL A 138 -9.92 2.21 9.85
CA VAL A 138 -11.32 2.59 10.00
C VAL A 138 -12.00 1.48 10.78
N GLU A 139 -12.69 1.85 11.85
CA GLU A 139 -13.42 0.94 12.73
C GLU A 139 -14.90 1.26 12.76
N THR A 140 -15.72 0.23 12.95
CA THR A 140 -17.14 0.38 13.33
C THR A 140 -17.28 0.83 14.79
N GLU A 141 -18.51 1.10 15.24
CA GLU A 141 -18.78 1.40 16.66
C GLU A 141 -18.41 0.23 17.57
N GLU A 142 -18.54 -1.00 17.09
CA GLU A 142 -18.22 -2.26 17.81
C GLU A 142 -16.72 -2.54 17.81
N GLY A 143 -15.89 -1.75 17.13
CA GLY A 143 -14.44 -1.90 17.06
C GLY A 143 -13.95 -2.92 16.01
N GLU A 144 -14.80 -3.29 15.05
CA GLU A 144 -14.38 -4.08 13.90
C GLU A 144 -13.58 -3.20 12.95
N VAL A 145 -12.40 -3.66 12.52
CA VAL A 145 -11.60 -2.97 11.51
C VAL A 145 -12.14 -3.32 10.14
N ILE A 146 -12.59 -2.30 9.39
CA ILE A 146 -13.20 -2.42 8.08
C ILE A 146 -12.40 -1.78 6.95
N GLY A 147 -11.34 -1.07 7.28
CA GLY A 147 -10.49 -0.43 6.31
C GLY A 147 -9.16 0.01 6.91
N MET A 148 -8.19 0.25 6.04
CA MET A 148 -6.87 0.71 6.46
C MET A 148 -6.27 1.71 5.48
N GLY A 149 -5.36 2.53 5.98
CA GLY A 149 -4.45 3.36 5.18
C GLY A 149 -3.03 3.23 5.71
N ILE A 150 -2.14 2.73 4.89
CA ILE A 150 -0.72 2.58 5.19
C ILE A 150 0.06 3.36 4.14
N CYS A 151 0.90 4.30 4.59
CA CYS A 151 1.83 5.00 3.72
C CYS A 151 3.26 4.77 4.23
N ILE A 152 4.16 4.54 3.30
CA ILE A 152 5.58 4.34 3.59
C ILE A 152 6.35 5.48 2.91
N THR A 153 7.30 6.08 3.62
CA THR A 153 8.19 7.08 3.03
C THR A 153 9.08 6.44 1.98
N SER A 154 9.18 7.08 0.82
CA SER A 154 10.05 6.57 -0.25
C SER A 154 11.53 6.61 0.16
N LEU A 155 12.18 5.47 0.11
CA LEU A 155 13.61 5.31 0.32
C LEU A 155 14.41 5.33 -1.01
N SER A 156 13.73 5.43 -2.16
CA SER A 156 14.32 5.26 -3.49
C SER A 156 15.55 6.15 -3.73
N ARG A 157 15.49 7.43 -3.36
CA ARG A 157 16.62 8.34 -3.51
C ARG A 157 17.78 8.03 -2.55
N ALA A 158 17.48 7.55 -1.34
CA ALA A 158 18.50 7.14 -0.38
C ALA A 158 19.24 5.90 -0.88
N ILE A 159 18.51 4.90 -1.34
CA ILE A 159 19.07 3.67 -1.91
C ILE A 159 19.90 3.97 -3.16
N GLN A 160 19.42 4.86 -4.05
CA GLN A 160 20.16 5.29 -5.23
C GLN A 160 21.49 5.96 -4.85
N LYS A 161 21.48 6.88 -3.87
CA LYS A 161 22.71 7.55 -3.37
C LYS A 161 23.67 6.58 -2.71
N ALA A 162 23.16 5.61 -1.98
CA ALA A 162 23.97 4.56 -1.34
C ALA A 162 24.50 3.53 -2.35
N LYS A 163 24.14 3.61 -3.65
CA LYS A 163 24.50 2.63 -4.69
C LYS A 163 24.20 1.20 -4.27
N ALA A 164 23.03 0.99 -3.64
CA ALA A 164 22.58 -0.27 -3.05
C ALA A 164 23.55 -0.87 -1.99
N LYS A 165 24.44 -0.09 -1.43
CA LYS A 165 25.25 -0.47 -0.26
C LYS A 165 24.42 -0.13 0.98
N LEU A 166 23.72 -1.12 1.51
CA LEU A 166 22.98 -1.06 2.78
C LEU A 166 23.66 -1.93 3.80
#